data_947c0135aa89a0215f93b91f7e204a0c
#
_entry.id   947c0135aa89a0215f93b91f7e204a0c
#
_cell.length_a   1.000
_cell.length_b   1.000
_cell.length_c   1.000
_cell.angle_alpha   90.00
_cell.angle_beta   90.00
_cell.angle_gamma   90.00
#
_symmetry.space_group_name_H-M   'P 1'
#
loop_
_entity.id
_entity.type
_entity.pdbx_description
1 polymer ?
#
loop_
_entity_poly.entity_id
_entity_poly.type
_entity_poly.pdbx_seq_one_letter_code
_entity_poly.pdbx_strand_id
1 'polypeptide(L)'
;MKKFNIFKIVQLSLLILITLISVYLLMQPEVKQYIFASTPATILFIIIWIVLLASYVFLLIDFSILSSVKLNYHNLYGVAYSDPLSGIPNRFSCDTIIEKYYDTTLPDNLTCMMIDLSNLLSVNKLYDHATGNVLLKDFSNILSASALSLCFVGRNGGNKFLAIFENCTDDQLNTFLHAVVSVL
;
A
#
# COMPACT_ATOMS: atom_id res chain seq x y z
N MET A 1 1.93 6.09 11.19
CA MET A 1 0.61 5.41 11.16
C MET A 1 0.32 4.54 12.39
N LYS A 2 1.20 3.61 12.84
CA LYS A 2 0.94 2.78 14.05
C LYS A 2 0.62 3.59 15.31
N LYS A 3 1.38 4.67 15.59
CA LYS A 3 1.16 5.53 16.77
C LYS A 3 -0.20 6.26 16.74
N PHE A 4 -0.65 6.70 15.56
CA PHE A 4 -1.95 7.36 15.39
C PHE A 4 -3.11 6.40 15.65
N ASN A 5 -3.03 5.17 15.15
CA ASN A 5 -4.05 4.15 15.40
C ASN A 5 -4.17 3.79 16.88
N ILE A 6 -3.05 3.70 17.59
CA ILE A 6 -3.03 3.45 19.04
C ILE A 6 -3.74 4.58 19.78
N PHE A 7 -3.44 5.84 19.44
CA PHE A 7 -4.10 7.00 20.04
C PHE A 7 -5.63 6.99 19.86
N LYS A 8 -6.11 6.64 18.64
CA LYS A 8 -7.56 6.55 18.36
C LYS A 8 -8.23 5.38 19.10
N ILE A 9 -7.55 4.26 19.27
CA ILE A 9 -8.06 3.14 20.09
C ILE A 9 -8.18 3.56 21.55
N VAL A 10 -7.19 4.26 22.10
CA VAL A 10 -7.25 4.78 23.47
C VAL A 10 -8.39 5.79 23.61
N GLN A 11 -8.56 6.72 22.66
CA GLN A 11 -9.66 7.67 22.64
C GLN A 11 -11.03 6.96 22.63
N LEU A 12 -11.21 5.95 21.81
CA LEU A 12 -12.45 5.16 21.74
C LEU A 12 -12.71 4.43 23.05
N SER A 13 -11.70 3.77 23.64
CA SER A 13 -11.85 3.05 24.90
C SER A 13 -12.24 3.98 26.05
N LEU A 14 -11.68 5.19 26.07
CA LEU A 14 -12.00 6.21 27.08
C LEU A 14 -13.43 6.74 26.90
N LEU A 15 -13.89 6.96 25.67
CA LEU A 15 -15.29 7.35 25.40
C LEU A 15 -16.27 6.26 25.83
N ILE A 16 -15.97 4.99 25.52
CA ILE A 16 -16.81 3.86 25.96
C ILE A 16 -16.85 3.80 27.49
N LEU A 17 -15.75 3.97 28.17
CA LEU A 17 -15.68 3.96 29.64
C LEU A 17 -16.56 5.10 30.23
N ILE A 18 -16.43 6.31 29.69
CA ILE A 18 -17.25 7.46 30.16
C ILE A 18 -18.74 7.21 29.93
N THR A 19 -19.13 6.66 28.77
CA THR A 19 -20.53 6.35 28.51
C THR A 19 -21.08 5.27 29.43
N LEU A 20 -20.30 4.22 29.71
CA LEU A 20 -20.70 3.17 30.67
C LEU A 20 -20.89 3.72 32.08
N ILE A 21 -19.97 4.58 32.55
CA ILE A 21 -20.09 5.25 33.85
C ILE A 21 -21.32 6.14 33.88
N SER A 22 -21.58 6.93 32.81
CA SER A 22 -22.73 7.80 32.72
C SER A 22 -24.05 7.03 32.73
N VAL A 23 -24.15 5.92 32.03
CA VAL A 23 -25.34 5.03 32.05
C VAL A 23 -25.48 4.38 33.42
N TYR A 24 -24.43 3.91 34.06
CA TYR A 24 -24.46 3.33 35.40
C TYR A 24 -24.99 4.33 36.43
N LEU A 25 -24.52 5.59 36.39
CA LEU A 25 -24.99 6.63 37.28
C LEU A 25 -26.47 6.94 37.08
N LEU A 26 -26.98 6.94 35.83
CA LEU A 26 -28.40 7.10 35.52
C LEU A 26 -29.27 5.97 36.04
N MET A 27 -28.75 4.76 36.19
CA MET A 27 -29.48 3.63 36.74
C MET A 27 -29.69 3.76 38.27
N GLN A 28 -28.93 4.62 38.94
CA GLN A 28 -29.13 4.90 40.38
C GLN A 28 -30.35 5.79 40.60
N PRO A 29 -31.35 5.34 41.41
CA PRO A 29 -32.59 6.09 41.59
C PRO A 29 -32.38 7.48 42.18
N GLU A 30 -31.44 7.64 43.10
CA GLU A 30 -31.11 8.89 43.75
C GLU A 30 -30.53 9.91 42.77
N VAL A 31 -29.59 9.46 41.90
CA VAL A 31 -28.98 10.33 40.87
C VAL A 31 -30.02 10.75 39.84
N LYS A 32 -30.83 9.81 39.40
CA LYS A 32 -31.92 10.07 38.46
C LYS A 32 -32.89 11.11 39.01
N GLN A 33 -33.32 10.93 40.27
CA GLN A 33 -34.26 11.90 40.93
C GLN A 33 -33.60 13.29 41.03
N TYR A 34 -32.33 13.38 41.41
CA TYR A 34 -31.60 14.64 41.50
C TYR A 34 -31.48 15.36 40.14
N ILE A 35 -31.12 14.65 39.09
CA ILE A 35 -30.98 15.21 37.74
C ILE A 35 -32.31 15.78 37.24
N PHE A 36 -33.40 15.05 37.41
CA PHE A 36 -34.73 15.48 36.88
C PHE A 36 -35.52 16.39 37.80
N ALA A 37 -35.13 16.55 39.08
CA ALA A 37 -35.72 17.48 40.00
C ALA A 37 -35.27 18.93 39.78
N SER A 38 -34.12 19.15 39.14
CA SER A 38 -33.53 20.49 38.94
C SER A 38 -33.35 20.79 37.44
N THR A 39 -33.98 21.84 36.95
CA THR A 39 -33.86 22.28 35.56
C THR A 39 -32.40 22.50 35.11
N PRO A 40 -31.52 23.17 35.90
CA PRO A 40 -30.11 23.31 35.53
C PRO A 40 -29.38 21.97 35.42
N ALA A 41 -29.64 21.03 36.33
CA ALA A 41 -29.01 19.71 36.30
C ALA A 41 -29.45 18.89 35.07
N THR A 42 -30.71 18.96 34.68
CA THR A 42 -31.25 18.34 33.47
C THR A 42 -30.59 18.91 32.22
N ILE A 43 -30.45 20.24 32.12
CA ILE A 43 -29.79 20.89 31.00
C ILE A 43 -28.32 20.45 30.89
N LEU A 44 -27.57 20.48 32.00
CA LEU A 44 -26.19 20.03 32.03
C LEU A 44 -26.03 18.57 31.57
N PHE A 45 -26.93 17.72 32.04
CA PHE A 45 -26.96 16.32 31.65
C PHE A 45 -27.17 16.14 30.14
N ILE A 46 -28.11 16.86 29.55
CA ILE A 46 -28.38 16.84 28.11
C ILE A 46 -27.15 17.32 27.33
N ILE A 47 -26.49 18.39 27.77
CA ILE A 47 -25.29 18.91 27.15
C ILE A 47 -24.15 17.84 27.14
N ILE A 48 -23.95 17.15 28.26
CA ILE A 48 -22.97 16.09 28.36
C ILE A 48 -23.21 14.98 27.31
N TRP A 49 -24.47 14.55 27.16
CA TRP A 49 -24.82 13.52 26.18
C TRP A 49 -24.66 14.00 24.74
N ILE A 50 -24.98 15.26 24.46
CA ILE A 50 -24.74 15.87 23.13
C ILE A 50 -23.22 15.88 22.81
N VAL A 51 -22.39 16.27 23.78
CA VAL A 51 -20.94 16.29 23.62
C VAL A 51 -20.38 14.88 23.40
N LEU A 52 -20.87 13.88 24.14
CA LEU A 52 -20.50 12.48 23.94
C LEU A 52 -20.88 12.00 22.54
N LEU A 53 -22.11 12.28 22.10
CA LEU A 53 -22.57 11.92 20.76
C LEU A 53 -21.70 12.57 19.67
N ALA A 54 -21.44 13.87 19.81
CA ALA A 54 -20.57 14.60 18.88
C ALA A 54 -19.15 13.99 18.83
N SER A 55 -18.60 13.59 19.98
CA SER A 55 -17.29 12.95 20.07
C SER A 55 -17.25 11.62 19.32
N TYR A 56 -18.30 10.81 19.38
CA TYR A 56 -18.41 9.58 18.59
C TYR A 56 -18.47 9.86 17.08
N VAL A 57 -19.27 10.87 16.68
CA VAL A 57 -19.38 11.28 15.27
C VAL A 57 -18.03 11.75 14.73
N PHE A 58 -17.27 12.57 15.47
CA PHE A 58 -15.93 12.99 15.09
C PHE A 58 -14.99 11.81 14.95
N LEU A 59 -15.06 10.83 15.83
CA LEU A 59 -14.23 9.64 15.79
C LEU A 59 -14.52 8.78 14.53
N LEU A 60 -15.79 8.67 14.13
CA LEU A 60 -16.18 7.99 12.89
C LEU A 60 -15.69 8.75 11.65
N ILE A 61 -15.78 10.08 11.64
CA ILE A 61 -15.24 10.91 10.54
C ILE A 61 -13.73 10.73 10.42
N ASP A 62 -13.00 10.80 11.54
CA ASP A 62 -11.54 10.57 11.56
C ASP A 62 -11.17 9.21 11.00
N PHE A 63 -11.91 8.16 11.36
CA PHE A 63 -11.67 6.81 10.86
C PHE A 63 -11.94 6.70 9.35
N SER A 64 -13.01 7.35 8.87
CA SER A 64 -13.36 7.40 7.45
C SER A 64 -12.27 8.12 6.64
N ILE A 65 -11.82 9.29 7.11
CA ILE A 65 -10.74 10.06 6.46
C ILE A 65 -9.45 9.23 6.42
N LEU A 66 -9.07 8.59 7.51
CA LEU A 66 -7.87 7.78 7.58
C LEU A 66 -7.90 6.59 6.61
N SER A 67 -9.06 5.94 6.50
CA SER A 67 -9.29 4.85 5.55
C SER A 67 -9.15 5.32 4.10
N SER A 68 -9.76 6.46 3.76
CA SER A 68 -9.68 7.07 2.42
C SER A 68 -8.26 7.50 2.07
N VAL A 69 -7.53 8.13 3.00
CA VAL A 69 -6.13 8.52 2.80
C VAL A 69 -5.25 7.30 2.58
N LYS A 70 -5.45 6.21 3.32
CA LYS A 70 -4.68 4.98 3.15
C LYS A 70 -4.92 4.35 1.77
N LEU A 71 -6.18 4.31 1.32
CA LEU A 71 -6.54 3.77 0.01
C LEU A 71 -5.94 4.62 -1.13
N ASN A 72 -6.06 5.94 -1.04
CA ASN A 72 -5.50 6.86 -2.01
C ASN A 72 -3.97 6.78 -2.07
N TYR A 73 -3.30 6.67 -0.92
CA TYR A 73 -1.84 6.49 -0.88
C TYR A 73 -1.41 5.19 -1.56
N HIS A 74 -2.12 4.08 -1.34
CA HIS A 74 -1.81 2.82 -2.00
C HIS A 74 -2.00 2.89 -3.52
N ASN A 75 -3.08 3.53 -3.98
CA ASN A 75 -3.34 3.74 -5.39
C ASN A 75 -2.30 4.65 -6.04
N LEU A 76 -1.96 5.78 -5.39
CA LEU A 76 -0.92 6.71 -5.87
C LEU A 76 0.45 6.04 -5.93
N TYR A 77 0.80 5.22 -4.95
CA TYR A 77 2.04 4.46 -4.95
C TYR A 77 2.08 3.48 -6.13
N GLY A 78 1.00 2.72 -6.37
CA GLY A 78 0.89 1.83 -7.52
C GLY A 78 1.08 2.56 -8.85
N VAL A 79 0.38 3.69 -9.04
CA VAL A 79 0.50 4.51 -10.26
C VAL A 79 1.90 5.11 -10.42
N ALA A 80 2.53 5.55 -9.32
CA ALA A 80 3.86 6.17 -9.36
C ALA A 80 4.99 5.18 -9.64
N TYR A 81 4.89 3.94 -9.13
CA TYR A 81 5.99 2.97 -9.11
C TYR A 81 5.76 1.72 -9.97
N SER A 82 4.56 1.50 -10.51
CA SER A 82 4.26 0.36 -11.38
C SER A 82 3.98 0.80 -12.81
N ASP A 83 4.34 -0.04 -13.76
CA ASP A 83 3.98 0.14 -15.17
C ASP A 83 2.52 -0.30 -15.38
N PRO A 84 1.64 0.56 -15.93
CA PRO A 84 0.21 0.29 -16.02
C PRO A 84 -0.13 -0.87 -16.98
N LEU A 85 0.73 -1.19 -17.94
CA LEU A 85 0.52 -2.29 -18.88
C LEU A 85 0.96 -3.62 -18.31
N SER A 86 2.16 -3.66 -17.74
CA SER A 86 2.81 -4.89 -17.30
C SER A 86 2.56 -5.22 -15.82
N GLY A 87 2.19 -4.23 -15.00
CA GLY A 87 1.97 -4.41 -13.55
C GLY A 87 3.24 -4.52 -12.71
N ILE A 88 4.41 -4.73 -13.31
CA ILE A 88 5.70 -4.75 -12.62
C ILE A 88 6.22 -3.31 -12.37
N PRO A 89 7.27 -3.11 -11.56
CA PRO A 89 7.92 -1.82 -11.37
C PRO A 89 8.21 -1.10 -12.69
N ASN A 90 7.90 0.20 -12.74
CA ASN A 90 8.08 1.04 -13.93
C ASN A 90 9.51 1.61 -14.01
N ARG A 91 9.77 2.42 -15.04
CA ARG A 91 11.06 3.07 -15.26
C ARG A 91 11.53 3.89 -14.06
N PHE A 92 10.62 4.65 -13.44
CA PHE A 92 10.96 5.44 -12.25
C PHE A 92 11.46 4.55 -11.09
N SER A 93 10.84 3.39 -10.90
CA SER A 93 11.30 2.39 -9.94
C SER A 93 12.67 1.81 -10.30
N CYS A 94 12.92 1.56 -11.60
CA CYS A 94 14.23 1.12 -12.08
C CYS A 94 15.32 2.16 -11.79
N ASP A 95 15.04 3.42 -12.10
CA ASP A 95 15.98 4.53 -11.85
C ASP A 95 16.24 4.69 -10.35
N THR A 96 15.21 4.63 -9.50
CA THR A 96 15.33 4.72 -8.04
C THR A 96 16.19 3.60 -7.45
N ILE A 97 16.10 2.38 -7.99
CA ILE A 97 16.95 1.26 -7.53
C ILE A 97 18.41 1.48 -7.96
N ILE A 98 18.65 1.96 -9.20
CA ILE A 98 20.00 2.23 -9.69
C ILE A 98 20.63 3.38 -8.91
N GLU A 99 19.87 4.43 -8.56
CA GLU A 99 20.34 5.57 -7.77
C GLU A 99 20.95 5.18 -6.42
N LYS A 100 20.52 4.06 -5.83
CA LYS A 100 21.13 3.56 -4.57
C LYS A 100 22.62 3.25 -4.69
N TYR A 101 23.09 2.98 -5.91
CA TYR A 101 24.47 2.62 -6.19
C TYR A 101 25.32 3.76 -6.71
N TYR A 102 24.72 4.96 -6.95
CA TYR A 102 25.50 6.16 -7.18
C TYR A 102 26.23 6.54 -5.88
N ASP A 103 27.43 6.98 -5.96
CA ASP A 103 28.25 7.43 -4.82
C ASP A 103 28.48 6.39 -3.70
N THR A 104 28.23 5.09 -3.98
CA THR A 104 28.51 4.00 -3.05
C THR A 104 29.50 3.00 -3.63
N THR A 105 30.20 2.27 -2.76
CA THR A 105 31.00 1.11 -3.19
C THR A 105 30.04 0.02 -3.63
N LEU A 106 30.19 -0.46 -4.88
CA LEU A 106 29.33 -1.54 -5.39
C LEU A 106 29.58 -2.84 -4.60
N PRO A 107 28.52 -3.57 -4.24
CA PRO A 107 28.66 -4.92 -3.67
C PRO A 107 29.39 -5.86 -4.64
N ASP A 108 30.24 -6.75 -4.12
CA ASP A 108 31.02 -7.69 -4.93
C ASP A 108 30.16 -8.61 -5.80
N ASN A 109 28.96 -8.95 -5.33
CA ASN A 109 28.00 -9.84 -6.00
C ASN A 109 26.78 -9.11 -6.54
N LEU A 110 26.95 -7.88 -7.05
CA LEU A 110 25.90 -7.13 -7.73
C LEU A 110 25.89 -7.47 -9.21
N THR A 111 24.78 -8.01 -9.70
CA THR A 111 24.57 -8.25 -11.13
C THR A 111 23.42 -7.39 -11.64
N CYS A 112 23.67 -6.61 -12.69
CA CYS A 112 22.67 -5.82 -13.38
C CYS A 112 22.50 -6.35 -14.80
N MET A 113 21.25 -6.68 -15.18
CA MET A 113 20.92 -7.25 -16.47
C MET A 113 19.86 -6.39 -17.17
N MET A 114 20.14 -6.04 -18.43
CA MET A 114 19.14 -5.45 -19.32
C MET A 114 18.61 -6.53 -20.26
N ILE A 115 17.29 -6.72 -20.26
CA ILE A 115 16.61 -7.73 -21.06
C ILE A 115 15.78 -6.98 -22.12
N ASP A 116 15.92 -7.37 -23.39
CA ASP A 116 15.23 -6.74 -24.53
C ASP A 116 14.31 -7.76 -25.23
N LEU A 117 13.03 -7.41 -25.34
CA LEU A 117 12.08 -8.20 -26.11
C LEU A 117 12.14 -7.77 -27.60
N SER A 118 13.09 -8.32 -28.35
CA SER A 118 13.53 -7.83 -29.66
C SER A 118 12.45 -7.83 -30.74
N ASN A 119 11.52 -8.77 -30.72
CA ASN A 119 10.53 -8.96 -31.80
C ASN A 119 9.22 -8.17 -31.63
N LEU A 120 9.10 -7.35 -30.60
CA LEU A 120 7.85 -6.61 -30.31
C LEU A 120 7.39 -5.75 -31.50
N LEU A 121 8.33 -5.06 -32.17
CA LEU A 121 8.00 -4.22 -33.33
C LEU A 121 7.46 -5.06 -34.50
N SER A 122 7.99 -6.25 -34.72
CA SER A 122 7.51 -7.16 -35.77
C SER A 122 6.12 -7.68 -35.45
N VAL A 123 5.84 -8.02 -34.21
CA VAL A 123 4.51 -8.44 -33.73
C VAL A 123 3.49 -7.31 -33.94
N ASN A 124 3.83 -6.08 -33.56
CA ASN A 124 2.97 -4.91 -33.75
C ASN A 124 2.66 -4.62 -35.24
N LYS A 125 3.62 -4.91 -36.13
CA LYS A 125 3.43 -4.72 -37.60
C LYS A 125 2.61 -5.83 -38.24
N LEU A 126 2.81 -7.08 -37.78
CA LEU A 126 2.16 -8.26 -38.35
C LEU A 126 0.71 -8.44 -37.87
N TYR A 127 0.46 -8.08 -36.62
CA TYR A 127 -0.85 -8.24 -35.99
C TYR A 127 -1.44 -6.86 -35.64
N ASP A 128 -1.18 -6.38 -34.43
CA ASP A 128 -1.56 -5.06 -33.96
C ASP A 128 -0.86 -4.69 -32.64
N HIS A 129 -1.07 -3.45 -32.18
CA HIS A 129 -0.56 -3.00 -30.88
C HIS A 129 -1.19 -3.71 -29.68
N ALA A 130 -2.44 -4.18 -29.79
CA ALA A 130 -3.09 -4.91 -28.71
C ALA A 130 -2.40 -6.26 -28.46
N THR A 131 -2.07 -6.97 -29.52
CA THR A 131 -1.30 -8.23 -29.46
C THR A 131 0.09 -8.02 -28.86
N GLY A 132 0.79 -6.94 -29.27
CA GLY A 132 2.09 -6.60 -28.67
C GLY A 132 1.99 -6.23 -27.21
N ASN A 133 0.90 -5.61 -26.77
CA ASN A 133 0.65 -5.31 -25.37
C ASN A 133 0.41 -6.59 -24.53
N VAL A 134 -0.30 -7.57 -25.08
CA VAL A 134 -0.48 -8.89 -24.45
C VAL A 134 0.89 -9.56 -24.29
N LEU A 135 1.71 -9.58 -25.34
CA LEU A 135 3.06 -10.15 -25.30
C LEU A 135 3.93 -9.50 -24.21
N LEU A 136 3.91 -8.15 -24.11
CA LEU A 136 4.63 -7.42 -23.05
C LEU A 136 4.15 -7.81 -21.65
N LYS A 137 2.84 -7.93 -21.45
CA LYS A 137 2.25 -8.32 -20.19
C LYS A 137 2.64 -9.74 -19.78
N ASP A 138 2.54 -10.69 -20.71
CA ASP A 138 2.87 -12.09 -20.48
C ASP A 138 4.36 -12.26 -20.19
N PHE A 139 5.22 -11.59 -20.95
CA PHE A 139 6.65 -11.59 -20.68
C PHE A 139 6.99 -10.99 -19.29
N SER A 140 6.30 -9.91 -18.90
CA SER A 140 6.44 -9.31 -17.56
C SER A 140 6.04 -10.27 -16.44
N ASN A 141 4.95 -11.02 -16.64
CA ASN A 141 4.51 -12.05 -15.69
C ASN A 141 5.55 -13.17 -15.55
N ILE A 142 6.13 -13.62 -16.68
CA ILE A 142 7.21 -14.61 -16.68
C ILE A 142 8.43 -14.11 -15.89
N LEU A 143 8.89 -12.89 -16.20
CA LEU A 143 10.01 -12.28 -15.50
C LEU A 143 9.76 -12.15 -14.00
N SER A 144 8.57 -11.67 -13.62
CA SER A 144 8.20 -11.53 -12.21
C SER A 144 8.12 -12.87 -11.49
N ALA A 145 7.55 -13.89 -12.14
CA ALA A 145 7.47 -15.23 -11.59
C ALA A 145 8.86 -15.89 -11.44
N SER A 146 9.75 -15.68 -12.43
CA SER A 146 11.11 -16.21 -12.39
C SER A 146 12.00 -15.48 -11.38
N ALA A 147 11.75 -14.20 -11.15
CA ALA A 147 12.49 -13.41 -10.17
C ALA A 147 12.24 -13.88 -8.73
N LEU A 148 11.01 -14.32 -8.42
CA LEU A 148 10.58 -14.67 -7.05
C LEU A 148 11.03 -13.59 -6.03
N SER A 149 11.85 -13.95 -5.07
CA SER A 149 12.48 -12.99 -4.13
C SER A 149 14.00 -12.81 -4.39
N LEU A 150 14.49 -13.29 -5.53
CA LEU A 150 15.94 -13.34 -5.83
C LEU A 150 16.45 -12.00 -6.36
N CYS A 151 15.62 -11.26 -7.12
CA CYS A 151 16.05 -10.03 -7.76
C CYS A 151 14.92 -9.02 -7.88
N PHE A 152 15.30 -7.75 -8.05
CA PHE A 152 14.39 -6.73 -8.54
C PHE A 152 14.20 -6.90 -10.04
N VAL A 153 12.95 -6.83 -10.51
CA VAL A 153 12.62 -6.78 -11.94
C VAL A 153 11.71 -5.60 -12.19
N GLY A 154 11.98 -4.82 -13.24
CA GLY A 154 11.16 -3.69 -13.65
C GLY A 154 11.21 -3.44 -15.15
N ARG A 155 10.17 -2.77 -15.67
CA ARG A 155 10.11 -2.34 -17.07
C ARG A 155 10.76 -0.97 -17.23
N ASN A 156 11.89 -0.92 -17.93
CA ASN A 156 12.65 0.32 -18.13
C ASN A 156 12.15 1.18 -19.32
N GLY A 157 11.02 0.76 -19.92
CA GLY A 157 10.35 1.45 -21.02
C GLY A 157 10.42 0.70 -22.35
N GLY A 158 9.40 0.88 -23.17
CA GLY A 158 9.28 0.19 -24.46
C GLY A 158 9.26 -1.33 -24.26
N ASN A 159 10.22 -2.01 -24.88
CA ASN A 159 10.44 -3.47 -24.81
C ASN A 159 11.60 -3.86 -23.90
N LYS A 160 12.11 -2.94 -23.06
CA LYS A 160 13.30 -3.17 -22.22
C LYS A 160 12.92 -3.38 -20.75
N PHE A 161 13.57 -4.36 -20.16
CA PHE A 161 13.38 -4.74 -18.76
C PHE A 161 14.72 -4.75 -18.04
N LEU A 162 14.72 -4.39 -16.78
CA LEU A 162 15.86 -4.37 -15.89
C LEU A 162 15.69 -5.46 -14.84
N ALA A 163 16.73 -6.27 -14.63
CA ALA A 163 16.85 -7.16 -13.48
C ALA A 163 18.12 -6.83 -12.69
N ILE A 164 17.98 -6.67 -11.36
CA ILE A 164 19.10 -6.37 -10.45
C ILE A 164 19.12 -7.43 -9.36
N PHE A 165 20.24 -8.10 -9.24
CA PHE A 165 20.52 -9.13 -8.24
C PHE A 165 21.53 -8.59 -7.24
N GLU A 166 21.15 -8.58 -5.97
CA GLU A 166 22.02 -8.26 -4.84
C GLU A 166 22.43 -9.57 -4.15
N ASN A 167 23.73 -9.81 -3.97
CA ASN A 167 24.27 -11.01 -3.30
C ASN A 167 23.82 -12.35 -3.95
N CYS A 168 23.77 -12.40 -5.28
CA CYS A 168 23.33 -13.56 -6.02
C CYS A 168 24.52 -14.48 -6.33
N THR A 169 24.29 -15.81 -6.25
CA THR A 169 25.25 -16.80 -6.74
C THR A 169 25.04 -17.05 -8.24
N ASP A 170 26.09 -17.54 -8.92
CA ASP A 170 26.02 -17.91 -10.35
C ASP A 170 24.92 -18.95 -10.61
N ASP A 171 24.68 -19.88 -9.69
CA ASP A 171 23.64 -20.90 -9.82
C ASP A 171 22.23 -20.27 -9.77
N GLN A 172 22.01 -19.27 -8.91
CA GLN A 172 20.75 -18.55 -8.84
C GLN A 172 20.50 -17.72 -10.10
N LEU A 173 21.55 -17.08 -10.62
CA LEU A 173 21.49 -16.34 -11.87
C LEU A 173 21.16 -17.25 -13.05
N ASN A 174 21.84 -18.39 -13.16
CA ASN A 174 21.58 -19.40 -14.19
C ASN A 174 20.17 -19.97 -14.08
N THR A 175 19.68 -20.22 -12.87
CA THR A 175 18.31 -20.69 -12.63
C THR A 175 17.28 -19.68 -13.14
N PHE A 176 17.49 -18.39 -12.86
CA PHE A 176 16.63 -17.32 -13.38
C PHE A 176 16.64 -17.28 -14.91
N LEU A 177 17.83 -17.30 -15.52
CA LEU A 177 17.98 -17.29 -16.98
C LEU A 177 17.30 -18.50 -17.64
N HIS A 178 17.52 -19.70 -17.11
CA HIS A 178 16.83 -20.90 -17.60
C HIS A 178 15.33 -20.81 -17.46
N ALA A 179 14.81 -20.31 -16.34
CA ALA A 179 13.37 -20.14 -16.14
C ALA A 179 12.76 -19.15 -17.16
N VAL A 180 13.44 -18.03 -17.44
CA VAL A 180 12.97 -17.05 -18.45
C VAL A 180 13.03 -17.64 -19.86
N VAL A 181 14.11 -18.32 -20.23
CA VAL A 181 14.29 -18.86 -21.59
C VAL A 181 13.41 -20.09 -21.86
N SER A 182 13.12 -20.90 -20.83
CA SER A 182 12.31 -22.12 -21.01
C SER A 182 10.83 -21.86 -21.28
N VAL A 183 10.35 -20.64 -21.05
CA VAL A 183 8.93 -20.24 -21.22
C VAL A 183 8.75 -19.39 -22.47
N LEU A 184 9.84 -18.91 -23.11
CA LEU A 184 9.84 -18.21 -24.41
C LEU A 184 9.82 -19.15 -25.58
#